data_539489851d7d84c3d07003bd106b5ebc
#
_entry.id   539489851d7d84c3d07003bd106b5ebc
#
_cell.length_a   1.000
_cell.length_b   1.000
_cell.length_c   1.000
_cell.angle_alpha   90.00
_cell.angle_beta   90.00
_cell.angle_gamma   90.00
#
_symmetry.space_group_name_H-M   'P 1'
#
loop_
_entity.id
_entity.type
_entity.pdbx_description
1 polymer ?
#
loop_
_entity_poly.entity_id
_entity_poly.type
_entity_poly.pdbx_seq_one_letter_code
_entity_poly.pdbx_strand_id
1 'polypeptide(L)'
;PLTKQRAFGAELTSKVVALMSAVGFYEHSGDWLYATGLPAKTGVGGAVIGVMPGLFGVCAFAPPLDDAGNSVKAQAALKHLMKSLNLNVFSNTHFDLVET
;
A
#
# COMPACT_ATOMS: atom_id res chain seq x y z
N PRO A 1 11.98 11.10 3.43
CA PRO A 1 13.44 10.83 3.39
C PRO A 1 14.24 11.92 2.71
N LEU A 2 13.69 12.53 1.66
CA LEU A 2 14.43 13.52 0.87
C LEU A 2 14.75 14.78 1.67
N THR A 3 13.81 15.26 2.49
CA THR A 3 14.01 16.46 3.28
C THR A 3 14.63 16.17 4.64
N LYS A 4 14.63 14.91 5.06
CA LYS A 4 15.01 14.45 6.39
C LYS A 4 14.19 15.07 7.51
N GLN A 5 13.02 15.62 7.17
CA GLN A 5 12.05 16.12 8.13
C GLN A 5 10.99 15.07 8.40
N ARG A 6 10.67 14.89 9.67
CA ARG A 6 9.60 13.98 10.06
C ARG A 6 8.24 14.64 9.84
N ALA A 7 7.34 13.96 9.15
CA ALA A 7 6.01 14.49 8.87
C ALA A 7 5.10 14.44 10.11
N PHE A 8 5.27 13.39 10.93
CA PHE A 8 4.51 13.20 12.18
C PHE A 8 5.31 12.30 13.11
N GLY A 9 4.89 12.20 14.37
CA GLY A 9 5.61 11.39 15.37
C GLY A 9 5.65 9.91 15.00
N ALA A 10 6.74 9.25 15.31
CA ALA A 10 6.96 7.84 15.00
C ALA A 10 5.88 6.93 15.59
N GLU A 11 5.33 7.32 16.74
CA GLU A 11 4.28 6.55 17.43
C GLU A 11 2.98 6.47 16.64
N LEU A 12 2.77 7.37 15.68
CA LEU A 12 1.57 7.36 14.83
C LEU A 12 1.72 6.46 13.61
N THR A 13 2.91 6.07 13.24
CA THR A 13 3.16 5.32 12.01
C THR A 13 2.37 4.01 11.95
N SER A 14 2.42 3.22 13.00
CA SER A 14 1.69 1.94 13.03
C SER A 14 0.18 2.14 12.92
N LYS A 15 -0.34 3.23 13.52
CA LYS A 15 -1.77 3.53 13.48
C LYS A 15 -2.20 3.97 12.09
N VAL A 16 -1.39 4.80 11.43
CA VAL A 16 -1.68 5.23 10.05
C VAL A 16 -1.66 4.03 9.10
N VAL A 17 -0.66 3.18 9.19
CA VAL A 17 -0.55 1.98 8.34
C VAL A 17 -1.70 1.02 8.62
N ALA A 18 -2.12 0.87 9.88
CA ALA A 18 -3.26 0.04 10.23
C ALA A 18 -4.56 0.56 9.61
N LEU A 19 -4.78 1.89 9.64
CA LEU A 19 -5.95 2.50 9.01
C LEU A 19 -5.91 2.33 7.49
N MET A 20 -4.77 2.49 6.87
CA MET A 20 -4.61 2.24 5.43
C MET A 20 -4.97 0.78 5.10
N SER A 21 -4.61 -0.15 5.97
CA SER A 21 -4.93 -1.57 5.77
C SER A 21 -6.43 -1.85 5.94
N ALA A 22 -7.05 -1.25 6.94
CA ALA A 22 -8.44 -1.56 7.29
C ALA A 22 -9.45 -0.86 6.40
N VAL A 23 -9.18 0.40 6.00
CA VAL A 23 -10.17 1.25 5.33
C VAL A 23 -9.61 2.01 4.13
N GLY A 24 -8.51 1.54 3.56
CA GLY A 24 -7.78 2.28 2.53
C GLY A 24 -8.45 2.35 1.17
N PHE A 25 -9.38 1.45 0.85
CA PHE A 25 -9.99 1.31 -0.48
C PHE A 25 -11.51 1.35 -0.43
N TYR A 26 -12.08 2.19 0.41
CA TYR A 26 -13.53 2.30 0.57
C TYR A 26 -14.14 0.90 0.82
N GLU A 27 -15.19 0.53 0.10
CA GLU A 27 -15.86 -0.76 0.30
C GLU A 27 -15.03 -1.97 -0.13
N HIS A 28 -13.96 -1.77 -0.90
CA HIS A 28 -13.07 -2.84 -1.37
C HIS A 28 -11.77 -2.96 -0.58
N SER A 29 -11.71 -2.38 0.62
CA SER A 29 -10.49 -2.39 1.44
C SER A 29 -9.98 -3.79 1.76
N GLY A 30 -10.89 -4.69 2.14
CA GLY A 30 -10.53 -6.07 2.45
C GLY A 30 -10.03 -6.83 1.22
N ASP A 31 -10.69 -6.64 0.08
CA ASP A 31 -10.31 -7.28 -1.17
C ASP A 31 -8.91 -6.87 -1.62
N TRP A 32 -8.62 -5.57 -1.50
CA TRP A 32 -7.31 -5.04 -1.84
C TRP A 32 -6.20 -5.65 -0.97
N LEU A 33 -6.42 -5.63 0.33
CA LEU A 33 -5.42 -6.13 1.27
C LEU A 33 -5.18 -7.63 1.09
N TYR A 34 -6.25 -8.39 0.87
CA TYR A 34 -6.16 -9.81 0.58
C TYR A 34 -5.37 -10.09 -0.70
N ALA A 35 -5.65 -9.32 -1.75
CA ALA A 35 -5.01 -9.54 -3.04
C ALA A 35 -3.54 -9.10 -3.07
N THR A 36 -3.17 -8.05 -2.35
CA THR A 36 -1.86 -7.41 -2.51
C THR A 36 -0.96 -7.50 -1.27
N GLY A 37 -1.53 -7.60 -0.08
CA GLY A 37 -0.75 -7.47 1.15
C GLY A 37 0.00 -6.14 1.24
N LEU A 38 -0.53 -5.07 0.60
CA LEU A 38 0.06 -3.74 0.61
C LEU A 38 -0.88 -2.76 1.31
N PRO A 39 -0.53 -2.28 2.51
CA PRO A 39 -1.27 -1.18 3.11
C PRO A 39 -1.26 0.02 2.18
N ALA A 40 -2.44 0.49 1.78
CA ALA A 40 -2.53 1.55 0.79
C ALA A 40 -3.77 2.40 1.02
N LYS A 41 -3.78 3.61 0.47
CA LYS A 41 -4.91 4.52 0.51
C LYS A 41 -5.16 5.08 -0.88
N THR A 42 -6.41 4.98 -1.31
CA THR A 42 -6.86 5.53 -2.58
C THR A 42 -7.47 6.92 -2.38
N GLY A 43 -7.53 7.68 -3.45
CA GLY A 43 -8.20 8.97 -3.48
C GLY A 43 -8.93 9.17 -4.80
N VAL A 44 -10.07 9.87 -4.76
CA VAL A 44 -10.92 10.09 -5.94
C VAL A 44 -10.25 10.94 -7.01
N GLY A 45 -9.12 11.58 -6.70
CA GLY A 45 -8.31 12.26 -7.71
C GLY A 45 -7.55 11.31 -8.63
N GLY A 46 -7.52 10.02 -8.32
CA GLY A 46 -6.87 9.01 -9.14
C GLY A 46 -5.53 8.50 -8.63
N ALA A 47 -5.14 8.87 -7.42
CA ALA A 47 -3.90 8.40 -6.83
C ALA A 47 -4.14 7.23 -5.88
N VAL A 48 -3.16 6.35 -5.79
CA VAL A 48 -3.08 5.33 -4.75
C VAL A 48 -1.68 5.40 -4.16
N ILE A 49 -1.59 5.57 -2.86
CA ILE A 49 -0.31 5.52 -2.15
C ILE A 49 -0.24 4.24 -1.33
N GLY A 50 0.90 3.58 -1.36
CA GLY A 50 1.13 2.36 -0.59
C GLY A 50 2.38 2.46 0.25
N VAL A 51 2.40 1.73 1.34
CA VAL A 51 3.57 1.67 2.24
C VAL A 51 3.90 0.20 2.48
N MET A 52 5.09 -0.21 2.05
CA MET A 52 5.62 -1.51 2.45
C MET A 52 6.50 -1.27 3.66
N PRO A 53 6.02 -1.63 4.88
CA PRO A 53 6.73 -1.27 6.11
C PRO A 53 8.19 -1.70 6.11
N GLY A 54 9.08 -0.78 6.47
CA GLY A 54 10.51 -1.05 6.52
C GLY A 54 11.21 -1.03 5.16
N LEU A 55 10.49 -0.90 4.05
CA LEU A 55 11.08 -0.97 2.72
C LEU A 55 10.90 0.30 1.91
N PHE A 56 9.65 0.66 1.59
CA PHE A 56 9.41 1.82 0.73
C PHE A 56 7.98 2.35 0.83
N GLY A 57 7.79 3.58 0.36
CA GLY A 57 6.50 4.12 -0.01
C GLY A 57 6.40 4.17 -1.53
N VAL A 58 5.20 4.01 -2.06
CA VAL A 58 4.96 3.99 -3.49
C VAL A 58 3.68 4.74 -3.82
N CYS A 59 3.64 5.38 -4.97
CA CYS A 59 2.44 6.05 -5.46
C CYS A 59 2.22 5.69 -6.93
N ALA A 60 0.97 5.46 -7.29
CA ALA A 60 0.55 5.34 -8.68
C ALA A 60 -0.58 6.32 -8.91
N PHE A 61 -0.61 6.95 -10.07
CA PHE A 61 -1.61 7.95 -10.40
C PHE A 61 -2.20 7.68 -11.78
N ALA A 62 -3.51 7.51 -11.84
CA ALA A 62 -4.25 7.38 -13.08
C ALA A 62 -5.71 7.79 -12.80
N PRO A 63 -6.19 8.90 -13.36
CA PRO A 63 -7.49 9.47 -12.99
C PRO A 63 -8.73 8.61 -13.22
N PRO A 64 -8.84 7.74 -14.24
CA PRO A 64 -10.05 6.92 -14.40
C PRO A 64 -10.30 6.02 -13.21
N LEU A 65 -11.52 6.10 -12.66
CA LEU A 65 -11.92 5.37 -11.45
C LEU A 65 -12.90 4.25 -11.78
N ASP A 66 -12.94 3.22 -10.93
CA ASP A 66 -14.01 2.23 -10.95
C ASP A 66 -15.25 2.75 -10.19
N ASP A 67 -16.28 1.94 -10.10
CA ASP A 67 -17.55 2.33 -9.46
C ASP A 67 -17.39 2.63 -7.96
N ALA A 68 -16.39 2.05 -7.32
CA ALA A 68 -16.11 2.28 -5.92
C ALA A 68 -15.29 3.56 -5.67
N GLY A 69 -14.79 4.21 -6.73
CA GLY A 69 -13.98 5.42 -6.62
C GLY A 69 -12.48 5.17 -6.57
N ASN A 70 -12.03 3.98 -6.94
CA ASN A 70 -10.62 3.60 -6.92
C ASN A 70 -10.05 3.62 -8.34
N SER A 71 -8.82 4.12 -8.49
CA SER A 71 -8.16 4.17 -9.78
C SER A 71 -7.93 2.76 -10.36
N VAL A 72 -8.48 2.50 -11.53
CA VAL A 72 -8.38 1.19 -12.19
C VAL A 72 -6.93 0.86 -12.52
N LYS A 73 -6.23 1.78 -13.19
CA LYS A 73 -4.86 1.54 -13.65
C LYS A 73 -3.85 1.55 -12.52
N ALA A 74 -4.05 2.42 -11.51
CA ALA A 74 -3.16 2.46 -10.35
C ALA A 74 -3.23 1.15 -9.57
N GLN A 75 -4.43 0.59 -9.38
CA GLN A 75 -4.60 -0.71 -8.74
C GLN A 75 -3.85 -1.80 -9.51
N ALA A 76 -4.00 -1.84 -10.83
CA ALA A 76 -3.34 -2.83 -11.67
C ALA A 76 -1.81 -2.70 -11.59
N ALA A 77 -1.31 -1.48 -11.62
CA ALA A 77 0.13 -1.22 -11.54
C ALA A 77 0.71 -1.69 -10.20
N LEU A 78 0.04 -1.36 -9.09
CA LEU A 78 0.54 -1.74 -7.76
C LEU A 78 0.39 -3.25 -7.50
N LYS A 79 -0.66 -3.88 -7.98
CA LYS A 79 -0.79 -5.33 -7.93
C LYS A 79 0.36 -6.01 -8.66
N HIS A 80 0.68 -5.53 -9.86
CA HIS A 80 1.78 -6.05 -10.64
C HIS A 80 3.12 -5.86 -9.94
N LEU A 81 3.34 -4.68 -9.36
CA LEU A 81 4.56 -4.38 -8.61
C LEU A 81 4.76 -5.34 -7.45
N MET A 82 3.74 -5.52 -6.63
CA MET A 82 3.82 -6.39 -5.45
C MET A 82 4.09 -7.83 -5.85
N LYS A 83 3.44 -8.31 -6.91
CA LYS A 83 3.66 -9.65 -7.43
C LYS A 83 5.07 -9.81 -7.98
N SER A 84 5.56 -8.84 -8.75
CA SER A 84 6.90 -8.90 -9.36
C SER A 84 8.00 -8.88 -8.31
N LEU A 85 7.81 -8.13 -7.23
CA LEU A 85 8.79 -8.05 -6.14
C LEU A 85 8.61 -9.18 -5.12
N ASN A 86 7.53 -9.97 -5.24
CA ASN A 86 7.18 -11.02 -4.30
C ASN A 86 7.08 -10.49 -2.86
N LEU A 87 6.40 -9.37 -2.70
CA LEU A 87 6.22 -8.70 -1.40
C LEU A 87 4.77 -8.77 -0.94
N ASN A 88 4.60 -8.97 0.37
CA ASN A 88 3.29 -9.02 1.00
C ASN A 88 3.51 -8.91 2.50
N VAL A 89 2.83 -7.96 3.18
CA VAL A 89 3.03 -7.76 4.61
C VAL A 89 2.68 -8.99 5.45
N PHE A 90 1.85 -9.88 4.91
CA PHE A 90 1.43 -11.10 5.60
C PHE A 90 2.31 -12.31 5.25
N SER A 91 3.24 -12.16 4.31
CA SER A 91 4.14 -13.24 3.94
C SER A 91 5.21 -13.41 5.02
N ASN A 92 5.58 -14.64 5.28
CA ASN A 92 6.68 -14.95 6.18
C ASN A 92 7.98 -15.29 5.40
N THR A 93 8.01 -15.00 4.11
CA THR A 93 9.18 -15.31 3.27
C THR A 93 10.45 -14.65 3.76
N HIS A 94 10.30 -13.44 4.35
CA HIS A 94 11.47 -12.72 4.87
C HIS A 94 12.17 -13.45 6.02
N PHE A 95 11.50 -14.39 6.68
CA PHE A 95 12.14 -15.19 7.72
C PHE A 95 13.17 -16.16 7.13
N ASP A 96 12.98 -16.57 5.91
CA ASP A 96 13.91 -17.46 5.24
C ASP A 96 15.26 -16.79 4.99
N LEU A 97 15.27 -15.46 4.89
CA LEU A 97 16.49 -14.70 4.69
C LEU A 97 17.39 -14.67 5.93
N VAL A 98 16.80 -14.86 7.10
CA VAL A 98 17.53 -14.83 8.36
C VAL A 98 18.41 -16.09 8.53
N GLU A 99 18.01 -17.17 7.90
CA GLU A 99 18.71 -18.45 7.98
C GLU A 99 19.90 -18.55 7.02
N THR A 100 19.93 -17.66 6.05
CA THR A 100 20.98 -17.66 5.05
C THR A 100 22.13 -16.72 5.42
#